data_165880e6c0af686df2d3edb6e3ffd66c
#
_entry.id   165880e6c0af686df2d3edb6e3ffd66c
#
_cell.length_a   1.000
_cell.length_b   1.000
_cell.length_c   1.000
_cell.angle_alpha   90.00
_cell.angle_beta   90.00
_cell.angle_gamma   90.00
#
_symmetry.space_group_name_H-M   'P 1'
#
loop_
_entity.id
_entity.type
_entity.pdbx_description
1 polymer ?
#
loop_
_entity_poly.entity_id
_entity_poly.type
_entity_poly.pdbx_seq_one_letter_code
_entity_poly.pdbx_strand_id
1 'polypeptide(L)'
;LNPATTTAAQVIDAEGQLLTPPFVDAHFHMDATLSYGLPRINQSGTLLEGIALWGELKPQLTQEELIERAMTYCDWAVGRGLLAIRSHVDVCDSRLLAVEALLEVKHRVAPYLDLQLVAFPQDGVLRSPGAFDNLQRALAMGVDVVGGIPHFERTMADGASSIRLLCELAAAQGKLVDMH
;
A
#
# COMPACT_ATOMS: atom_id res chain seq x y z
N LEU A 1 35.47 -3.10 14.22
CA LEU A 1 35.50 -2.31 15.47
C LEU A 1 36.19 -3.12 16.54
N ASN A 2 37.15 -2.52 17.28
CA ASN A 2 37.78 -3.18 18.44
C ASN A 2 36.98 -2.81 19.71
N PRO A 3 36.28 -3.77 20.34
CA PRO A 3 35.45 -3.49 21.51
C PRO A 3 36.22 -2.92 22.70
N ALA A 4 37.55 -3.19 22.80
CA ALA A 4 38.38 -2.69 23.89
C ALA A 4 38.71 -1.19 23.80
N THR A 5 38.50 -0.55 22.62
CA THR A 5 38.84 0.84 22.37
C THR A 5 37.66 1.71 21.94
N THR A 6 36.43 1.11 21.86
CA THR A 6 35.24 1.80 21.42
C THR A 6 34.36 2.15 22.64
N THR A 7 34.11 3.45 22.85
CA THR A 7 33.11 3.91 23.85
C THR A 7 31.76 4.06 23.17
N ALA A 8 30.70 3.54 23.79
CA ALA A 8 29.31 3.64 23.32
C ALA A 8 28.40 4.04 24.45
N ALA A 9 27.34 4.79 24.16
CA ALA A 9 26.30 5.15 25.13
C ALA A 9 25.48 3.93 25.56
N GLN A 10 25.34 2.93 24.68
CA GLN A 10 24.67 1.66 24.93
C GLN A 10 25.41 0.52 24.23
N VAL A 11 25.54 -0.60 24.88
CA VAL A 11 26.10 -1.84 24.32
C VAL A 11 25.03 -2.92 24.38
N ILE A 12 24.76 -3.57 23.26
CA ILE A 12 23.86 -4.72 23.14
C ILE A 12 24.71 -5.94 22.76
N ASP A 13 24.74 -6.94 23.61
CA ASP A 13 25.39 -8.22 23.26
C ASP A 13 24.40 -9.06 22.43
N ALA A 14 24.78 -9.35 21.19
CA ALA A 14 23.98 -10.18 20.30
C ALA A 14 24.17 -11.69 20.53
N GLU A 15 24.95 -12.11 21.56
CA GLU A 15 25.18 -13.52 21.94
C GLU A 15 25.54 -14.42 20.76
N GLY A 16 26.31 -13.90 19.80
CA GLY A 16 26.71 -14.62 18.59
C GLY A 16 25.66 -14.67 17.49
N GLN A 17 24.54 -13.97 17.64
CA GLN A 17 23.50 -13.87 16.61
C GLN A 17 23.94 -12.97 15.45
N LEU A 18 23.39 -13.23 14.27
CA LEU A 18 23.63 -12.43 13.08
C LEU A 18 22.79 -11.14 13.13
N LEU A 19 23.45 -10.00 12.98
CA LEU A 19 22.78 -8.71 12.78
C LEU A 19 22.63 -8.45 11.29
N THR A 20 21.39 -8.24 10.83
CA THR A 20 21.08 -7.89 9.44
C THR A 20 20.35 -6.55 9.36
N PRO A 21 20.35 -5.88 8.19
CA PRO A 21 19.34 -4.84 7.93
C PRO A 21 17.91 -5.40 8.09
N PRO A 22 16.93 -4.55 8.39
CA PRO A 22 15.53 -4.97 8.46
C PRO A 22 15.03 -5.46 7.10
N PHE A 23 13.97 -6.26 7.11
CA PHE A 23 13.29 -6.66 5.88
C PHE A 23 12.44 -5.51 5.33
N VAL A 24 12.25 -5.55 4.00
CA VAL A 24 11.41 -4.61 3.25
C VAL A 24 10.36 -5.40 2.48
N ASP A 25 9.10 -5.03 2.63
CA ASP A 25 8.01 -5.49 1.77
C ASP A 25 7.76 -4.43 0.71
N ALA A 26 8.17 -4.72 -0.53
CA ALA A 26 8.08 -3.77 -1.63
C ALA A 26 6.70 -3.77 -2.32
N HIS A 27 5.79 -4.69 -1.97
CA HIS A 27 4.50 -4.85 -2.65
C HIS A 27 3.44 -5.47 -1.73
N PHE A 28 2.54 -4.65 -1.23
CA PHE A 28 1.45 -5.06 -0.35
C PHE A 28 0.15 -4.28 -0.63
N HIS A 29 -1.00 -4.83 -0.24
CA HIS A 29 -2.31 -4.17 -0.28
C HIS A 29 -2.89 -4.12 1.13
N MET A 30 -2.50 -3.11 1.89
CA MET A 30 -2.83 -3.00 3.32
C MET A 30 -4.32 -2.73 3.56
N ASP A 31 -4.98 -2.04 2.64
CA ASP A 31 -6.43 -1.81 2.69
C ASP A 31 -7.25 -3.11 2.68
N ALA A 32 -6.75 -4.15 2.01
CA ALA A 32 -7.38 -5.48 1.97
C ALA A 32 -6.84 -6.46 3.02
N THR A 33 -5.85 -6.08 3.84
CA THR A 33 -5.24 -6.99 4.80
C THR A 33 -6.25 -7.51 5.83
N LEU A 34 -6.04 -8.75 6.32
CA LEU A 34 -6.86 -9.40 7.36
C LEU A 34 -8.37 -9.41 7.07
N SER A 35 -8.75 -9.41 5.79
CA SER A 35 -10.16 -9.46 5.35
C SER A 35 -10.60 -10.86 4.89
N TYR A 36 -9.80 -11.90 5.13
CA TYR A 36 -10.16 -13.26 4.74
C TYR A 36 -11.54 -13.67 5.29
N GLY A 37 -12.39 -14.17 4.39
CA GLY A 37 -13.76 -14.55 4.72
C GLY A 37 -14.79 -13.42 4.62
N LEU A 38 -14.37 -12.19 4.32
CA LEU A 38 -15.24 -11.02 4.16
C LEU A 38 -15.33 -10.59 2.68
N PRO A 39 -16.53 -10.21 2.20
CA PRO A 39 -17.86 -10.45 2.78
C PRO A 39 -18.25 -11.94 2.70
N ARG A 40 -17.50 -12.73 1.96
CA ARG A 40 -17.62 -14.19 1.79
C ARG A 40 -16.25 -14.78 1.42
N ILE A 41 -16.15 -16.10 1.44
CA ILE A 41 -14.91 -16.81 1.07
C ILE A 41 -14.78 -16.86 -0.46
N ASN A 42 -13.55 -16.67 -0.96
CA ASN A 42 -13.18 -16.93 -2.35
C ASN A 42 -13.31 -18.44 -2.66
N GLN A 43 -14.27 -18.80 -3.49
CA GLN A 43 -14.60 -20.21 -3.80
C GLN A 43 -13.70 -20.78 -4.90
N SER A 44 -13.35 -19.96 -5.89
CA SER A 44 -12.55 -20.41 -7.05
C SER A 44 -11.05 -20.38 -6.78
N GLY A 45 -10.59 -19.66 -5.75
CA GLY A 45 -9.18 -19.40 -5.48
C GLY A 45 -8.51 -18.52 -6.55
N THR A 46 -9.28 -17.89 -7.45
CA THR A 46 -8.74 -17.04 -8.52
C THR A 46 -8.57 -15.59 -8.08
N LEU A 47 -7.63 -14.90 -8.70
CA LEU A 47 -7.42 -13.46 -8.53
C LEU A 47 -8.68 -12.66 -8.92
N LEU A 48 -9.35 -13.04 -10.01
CA LEU A 48 -10.54 -12.30 -10.49
C LEU A 48 -11.68 -12.36 -9.48
N GLU A 49 -11.90 -13.50 -8.81
CA GLU A 49 -12.87 -13.57 -7.71
C GLU A 49 -12.41 -12.74 -6.51
N GLY A 50 -11.10 -12.71 -6.21
CA GLY A 50 -10.54 -11.84 -5.17
C GLY A 50 -10.81 -10.36 -5.43
N ILE A 51 -10.65 -9.90 -6.67
CA ILE A 51 -10.99 -8.53 -7.08
C ILE A 51 -12.50 -8.25 -6.95
N ALA A 52 -13.35 -9.22 -7.35
CA ALA A 52 -14.79 -9.09 -7.17
C ALA A 52 -15.20 -8.99 -5.70
N LEU A 53 -14.61 -9.83 -4.84
CA LEU A 53 -14.82 -9.78 -3.37
C LEU A 53 -14.41 -8.45 -2.78
N TRP A 54 -13.30 -7.88 -3.22
CA TRP A 54 -12.88 -6.54 -2.81
C TRP A 54 -13.92 -5.49 -3.20
N GLY A 55 -14.47 -5.56 -4.42
CA GLY A 55 -15.57 -4.71 -4.88
C GLY A 55 -16.85 -4.85 -4.04
N GLU A 56 -17.17 -6.06 -3.56
CA GLU A 56 -18.32 -6.34 -2.67
C GLU A 56 -18.06 -5.84 -1.24
N LEU A 57 -16.84 -5.93 -0.74
CA LEU A 57 -16.47 -5.52 0.62
C LEU A 57 -16.32 -4.01 0.75
N LYS A 58 -15.69 -3.36 -0.22
CA LYS A 58 -15.34 -1.94 -0.23
C LYS A 58 -16.46 -1.00 0.23
N PRO A 59 -17.72 -1.13 -0.23
CA PRO A 59 -18.81 -0.27 0.23
C PRO A 59 -19.20 -0.42 1.71
N GLN A 60 -18.82 -1.53 2.33
CA GLN A 60 -19.19 -1.88 3.70
C GLN A 60 -18.13 -1.47 4.73
N LEU A 61 -16.94 -1.08 4.26
CA LEU A 61 -15.80 -0.74 5.13
C LEU A 61 -16.04 0.56 5.89
N THR A 62 -15.57 0.57 7.13
CA THR A 62 -15.42 1.77 7.95
C THR A 62 -13.95 2.16 8.10
N GLN A 63 -13.69 3.41 8.43
CA GLN A 63 -12.33 3.90 8.64
C GLN A 63 -11.67 3.21 9.84
N GLU A 64 -12.44 3.00 10.90
CA GLU A 64 -12.00 2.35 12.14
C GLU A 64 -11.53 0.92 11.89
N GLU A 65 -12.31 0.12 11.15
CA GLU A 65 -11.96 -1.27 10.81
C GLU A 65 -10.71 -1.34 9.94
N LEU A 66 -10.55 -0.43 8.99
CA LEU A 66 -9.35 -0.35 8.15
C LEU A 66 -8.10 -0.03 8.98
N ILE A 67 -8.19 0.95 9.89
CA ILE A 67 -7.09 1.32 10.78
C ILE A 67 -6.74 0.14 11.70
N GLU A 68 -7.72 -0.50 12.33
CA GLU A 68 -7.49 -1.63 13.23
C GLU A 68 -6.76 -2.79 12.54
N ARG A 69 -7.23 -3.21 11.37
CA ARG A 69 -6.59 -4.28 10.59
C ARG A 69 -5.18 -3.92 10.14
N ALA A 70 -4.99 -2.70 9.64
CA ALA A 70 -3.69 -2.22 9.20
C ALA A 70 -2.69 -2.11 10.36
N MET A 71 -3.09 -1.59 11.52
CA MET A 71 -2.25 -1.53 12.72
C MET A 71 -1.87 -2.93 13.20
N THR A 72 -2.83 -3.85 13.25
CA THR A 72 -2.57 -5.25 13.61
C THR A 72 -1.54 -5.89 12.68
N TYR A 73 -1.64 -5.65 11.37
CA TYR A 73 -0.65 -6.13 10.41
C TYR A 73 0.73 -5.49 10.64
N CYS A 74 0.79 -4.19 10.88
CA CYS A 74 2.05 -3.49 11.16
C CYS A 74 2.76 -4.09 12.39
N ASP A 75 2.04 -4.38 13.46
CA ASP A 75 2.59 -5.02 14.66
C ASP A 75 3.17 -6.41 14.35
N TRP A 76 2.46 -7.20 13.54
CA TRP A 76 2.95 -8.52 13.12
C TRP A 76 4.19 -8.41 12.22
N ALA A 77 4.22 -7.44 11.32
CA ALA A 77 5.33 -7.21 10.41
C ALA A 77 6.60 -6.81 11.18
N VAL A 78 6.48 -5.84 12.08
CA VAL A 78 7.58 -5.39 12.94
C VAL A 78 8.09 -6.51 13.83
N GLY A 79 7.19 -7.30 14.42
CA GLY A 79 7.55 -8.48 15.23
C GLY A 79 8.35 -9.54 14.45
N ARG A 80 8.40 -9.46 13.11
CA ARG A 80 9.18 -10.33 12.22
C ARG A 80 10.37 -9.63 11.57
N GLY A 81 10.69 -8.42 12.01
CA GLY A 81 11.86 -7.67 11.53
C GLY A 81 11.63 -6.90 10.23
N LEU A 82 10.38 -6.68 9.83
CA LEU A 82 10.01 -5.92 8.65
C LEU A 82 9.74 -4.47 9.07
N LEU A 83 10.57 -3.52 8.60
CA LEU A 83 10.52 -2.12 9.02
C LEU A 83 10.26 -1.14 7.87
N ALA A 84 10.05 -1.62 6.64
CA ALA A 84 9.62 -0.79 5.52
C ALA A 84 8.60 -1.54 4.67
N ILE A 85 7.49 -0.88 4.33
CA ILE A 85 6.39 -1.45 3.53
C ILE A 85 5.98 -0.45 2.45
N ARG A 86 5.87 -0.91 1.20
CA ARG A 86 5.15 -0.22 0.14
C ARG A 86 3.77 -0.84 -0.01
N SER A 87 2.73 -0.07 0.26
CA SER A 87 1.34 -0.54 0.19
C SER A 87 0.54 0.21 -0.85
N HIS A 88 -0.13 -0.52 -1.73
CA HIS A 88 -1.11 -0.01 -2.68
C HIS A 88 -2.43 0.23 -1.94
N VAL A 89 -3.06 1.38 -2.19
CA VAL A 89 -4.36 1.74 -1.64
C VAL A 89 -5.32 2.07 -2.76
N ASP A 90 -6.47 1.40 -2.79
CA ASP A 90 -7.47 1.55 -3.85
C ASP A 90 -8.10 2.95 -3.84
N VAL A 91 -7.98 3.65 -4.97
CA VAL A 91 -8.56 4.99 -5.19
C VAL A 91 -9.82 4.97 -6.08
N CYS A 92 -10.35 3.80 -6.43
CA CYS A 92 -11.58 3.69 -7.20
C CYS A 92 -12.84 3.98 -6.37
N ASP A 93 -12.74 3.97 -5.03
CA ASP A 93 -13.79 4.45 -4.14
C ASP A 93 -13.72 5.99 -4.01
N SER A 94 -14.76 6.68 -4.47
CA SER A 94 -14.82 8.16 -4.45
C SER A 94 -14.79 8.76 -3.04
N ARG A 95 -15.11 7.98 -2.01
CA ARG A 95 -14.98 8.41 -0.60
C ARG A 95 -13.52 8.56 -0.17
N LEU A 96 -12.59 7.85 -0.83
CA LEU A 96 -11.18 7.74 -0.45
C LEU A 96 -10.98 7.27 1.00
N LEU A 97 -11.92 6.49 1.53
CA LEU A 97 -11.93 6.04 2.92
C LEU A 97 -10.66 5.27 3.30
N ALA A 98 -10.21 4.36 2.41
CA ALA A 98 -8.98 3.60 2.62
C ALA A 98 -7.74 4.50 2.60
N VAL A 99 -7.73 5.54 1.75
CA VAL A 99 -6.64 6.52 1.71
C VAL A 99 -6.53 7.27 3.03
N GLU A 100 -7.64 7.79 3.55
CA GLU A 100 -7.68 8.48 4.85
C GLU A 100 -7.21 7.56 5.99
N ALA A 101 -7.72 6.33 6.03
CA ALA A 101 -7.35 5.35 7.05
C ALA A 101 -5.84 5.03 7.01
N LEU A 102 -5.28 4.77 5.82
CA LEU A 102 -3.86 4.40 5.72
C LEU A 102 -2.91 5.58 5.88
N LEU A 103 -3.32 6.81 5.59
CA LEU A 103 -2.55 8.01 5.96
C LEU A 103 -2.47 8.18 7.48
N GLU A 104 -3.56 7.91 8.19
CA GLU A 104 -3.56 7.89 9.66
C GLU A 104 -2.66 6.78 10.21
N VAL A 105 -2.75 5.56 9.65
CA VAL A 105 -1.84 4.46 10.02
C VAL A 105 -0.38 4.85 9.79
N LYS A 106 -0.07 5.41 8.62
CA LYS A 106 1.28 5.89 8.28
C LYS A 106 1.80 6.87 9.32
N HIS A 107 0.96 7.81 9.76
CA HIS A 107 1.32 8.76 10.81
C HIS A 107 1.61 8.06 12.14
N ARG A 108 0.77 7.09 12.56
CA ARG A 108 0.93 6.37 13.82
C ARG A 108 2.18 5.49 13.86
N VAL A 109 2.50 4.82 12.75
CA VAL A 109 3.64 3.88 12.68
C VAL A 109 4.97 4.55 12.38
N ALA A 110 4.98 5.82 11.95
CA ALA A 110 6.18 6.56 11.55
C ALA A 110 7.37 6.49 12.52
N PRO A 111 7.20 6.38 13.85
CA PRO A 111 8.32 6.25 14.78
C PRO A 111 9.12 4.93 14.63
N TYR A 112 8.56 3.89 14.01
CA TYR A 112 9.16 2.55 14.00
C TYR A 112 9.01 1.76 12.69
N LEU A 113 8.17 2.23 11.75
CA LEU A 113 7.93 1.59 10.46
C LEU A 113 7.86 2.65 9.37
N ASP A 114 8.60 2.46 8.27
CA ASP A 114 8.48 3.29 7.06
C ASP A 114 7.36 2.75 6.17
N LEU A 115 6.24 3.47 6.10
CA LEU A 115 5.09 3.10 5.26
C LEU A 115 4.98 4.05 4.08
N GLN A 116 5.24 3.54 2.88
CA GLN A 116 5.06 4.23 1.62
C GLN A 116 3.73 3.81 0.98
N LEU A 117 2.89 4.78 0.63
CA LEU A 117 1.57 4.54 0.03
C LEU A 117 1.59 4.81 -1.48
N VAL A 118 0.95 3.92 -2.23
CA VAL A 118 0.76 4.02 -3.69
C VAL A 118 -0.73 4.28 -3.95
N ALA A 119 -1.07 5.39 -4.61
CA ALA A 119 -2.44 5.66 -5.06
C ALA A 119 -2.79 4.74 -6.22
N PHE A 120 -3.52 3.67 -5.96
CA PHE A 120 -3.69 2.55 -6.87
C PHE A 120 -5.12 2.48 -7.43
N PRO A 121 -5.32 2.72 -8.74
CA PRO A 121 -6.63 2.61 -9.36
C PRO A 121 -6.98 1.14 -9.67
N GLN A 122 -7.37 0.36 -8.65
CA GLN A 122 -7.60 -1.10 -8.70
C GLN A 122 -8.44 -1.56 -9.88
N ASP A 123 -9.43 -0.77 -10.29
CA ASP A 123 -10.36 -1.13 -11.37
C ASP A 123 -9.96 -0.48 -12.73
N GLY A 124 -8.72 0.02 -12.86
CA GLY A 124 -8.22 0.74 -14.03
C GLY A 124 -8.49 2.24 -13.96
N VAL A 125 -7.52 3.07 -14.37
CA VAL A 125 -7.65 4.53 -14.30
C VAL A 125 -8.55 5.11 -15.40
N LEU A 126 -8.56 4.49 -16.57
CA LEU A 126 -9.43 4.88 -17.68
C LEU A 126 -10.75 4.11 -17.69
N ARG A 127 -10.72 2.87 -17.21
CA ARG A 127 -11.89 2.00 -17.15
C ARG A 127 -12.88 2.40 -16.06
N SER A 128 -12.39 2.88 -14.91
CA SER A 128 -13.22 3.25 -13.76
C SER A 128 -13.54 4.75 -13.79
N PRO A 129 -14.83 5.14 -13.87
CA PRO A 129 -15.21 6.56 -13.87
C PRO A 129 -14.74 7.29 -12.63
N GLY A 130 -14.07 8.43 -12.79
CA GLY A 130 -13.58 9.26 -11.69
C GLY A 130 -12.30 8.76 -11.02
N ALA A 131 -11.75 7.60 -11.41
CA ALA A 131 -10.54 7.05 -10.79
C ALA A 131 -9.33 7.98 -10.94
N PHE A 132 -9.18 8.68 -12.07
CA PHE A 132 -8.10 9.64 -12.26
C PHE A 132 -8.21 10.84 -11.33
N ASP A 133 -9.40 11.42 -11.16
CA ASP A 133 -9.63 12.53 -10.25
C ASP A 133 -9.40 12.10 -8.79
N ASN A 134 -9.87 10.92 -8.42
CA ASN A 134 -9.63 10.35 -7.09
C ASN A 134 -8.14 10.12 -6.82
N LEU A 135 -7.39 9.62 -7.82
CA LEU A 135 -5.96 9.43 -7.72
C LEU A 135 -5.24 10.77 -7.48
N GLN A 136 -5.59 11.83 -8.21
CA GLN A 136 -5.04 13.17 -7.99
C GLN A 136 -5.37 13.69 -6.59
N ARG A 137 -6.60 13.46 -6.10
CA ARG A 137 -7.01 13.84 -4.73
C ARG A 137 -6.19 13.07 -3.69
N ALA A 138 -6.00 11.76 -3.86
CA ALA A 138 -5.19 10.94 -2.96
C ALA A 138 -3.74 11.44 -2.88
N LEU A 139 -3.14 11.80 -4.03
CA LEU A 139 -1.80 12.40 -4.08
C LEU A 139 -1.73 13.75 -3.35
N ALA A 140 -2.77 14.57 -3.50
CA ALA A 140 -2.88 15.86 -2.79
C ALA A 140 -3.06 15.70 -1.28
N MET A 141 -3.66 14.58 -0.82
CA MET A 141 -3.77 14.22 0.60
C MET A 141 -2.45 13.74 1.21
N GLY A 142 -1.44 13.41 0.40
CA GLY A 142 -0.12 13.01 0.90
C GLY A 142 0.31 11.58 0.56
N VAL A 143 -0.41 10.90 -0.34
CA VAL A 143 0.05 9.61 -0.88
C VAL A 143 1.32 9.80 -1.69
N ASP A 144 2.27 8.87 -1.57
CA ASP A 144 3.66 9.06 -1.99
C ASP A 144 3.89 8.79 -3.48
N VAL A 145 3.23 7.78 -4.04
CA VAL A 145 3.55 7.17 -5.34
C VAL A 145 2.31 7.12 -6.22
N VAL A 146 2.49 7.35 -7.51
CA VAL A 146 1.44 7.17 -8.54
C VAL A 146 1.36 5.71 -8.92
N GLY A 147 0.22 5.08 -8.71
CA GLY A 147 -0.03 3.68 -9.05
C GLY A 147 -0.75 3.51 -10.38
N GLY A 148 -0.67 2.31 -10.95
CA GLY A 148 -1.40 1.95 -12.16
C GLY A 148 -1.55 0.45 -12.35
N ILE A 149 -2.56 0.07 -13.17
CA ILE A 149 -2.84 -1.32 -13.54
C ILE A 149 -3.20 -1.41 -15.03
N PRO A 150 -2.22 -1.17 -15.95
CA PRO A 150 -2.49 -1.04 -17.38
C PRO A 150 -3.09 -2.29 -18.01
N HIS A 151 -2.78 -3.48 -17.50
CA HIS A 151 -3.32 -4.74 -18.01
C HIS A 151 -4.80 -4.97 -17.66
N PHE A 152 -5.37 -4.18 -16.75
CA PHE A 152 -6.77 -4.26 -16.35
C PHE A 152 -7.65 -3.25 -17.10
N GLU A 153 -7.06 -2.39 -17.94
CA GLU A 153 -7.81 -1.53 -18.85
C GLU A 153 -8.54 -2.36 -19.92
N ARG A 154 -9.51 -1.74 -20.62
CA ARG A 154 -10.39 -2.46 -21.57
C ARG A 154 -9.66 -2.99 -22.79
N THR A 155 -8.64 -2.25 -23.25
CA THR A 155 -7.85 -2.57 -24.44
C THR A 155 -6.36 -2.34 -24.20
N MET A 156 -5.51 -2.95 -25.01
CA MET A 156 -4.06 -2.68 -24.99
C MET A 156 -3.73 -1.20 -25.28
N ALA A 157 -4.54 -0.55 -26.12
CA ALA A 157 -4.38 0.88 -26.42
C ALA A 157 -4.72 1.73 -25.19
N ASP A 158 -5.77 1.40 -24.46
CA ASP A 158 -6.11 2.06 -23.20
C ASP A 158 -5.01 1.83 -22.15
N GLY A 159 -4.49 0.60 -22.05
CA GLY A 159 -3.36 0.29 -21.17
C GLY A 159 -2.13 1.16 -21.45
N ALA A 160 -1.76 1.27 -22.73
CA ALA A 160 -0.65 2.15 -23.15
C ALA A 160 -0.94 3.64 -22.88
N SER A 161 -2.20 4.07 -22.99
CA SER A 161 -2.62 5.43 -22.70
C SER A 161 -2.62 5.72 -21.19
N SER A 162 -3.05 4.75 -20.38
CA SER A 162 -3.01 4.86 -18.90
C SER A 162 -1.56 5.01 -18.39
N ILE A 163 -0.62 4.24 -18.94
CA ILE A 163 0.81 4.38 -18.58
C ILE A 163 1.30 5.80 -18.85
N ARG A 164 1.06 6.35 -20.07
CA ARG A 164 1.49 7.71 -20.39
C ARG A 164 0.88 8.75 -19.46
N LEU A 165 -0.43 8.68 -19.26
CA LEU A 165 -1.17 9.59 -18.37
C LEU A 165 -0.59 9.60 -16.95
N LEU A 166 -0.34 8.42 -16.38
CA LEU A 166 0.15 8.29 -15.01
C LEU A 166 1.62 8.69 -14.87
N CYS A 167 2.46 8.39 -15.87
CA CYS A 167 3.85 8.85 -15.91
C CYS A 167 3.95 10.38 -16.05
N GLU A 168 3.11 11.00 -16.88
CA GLU A 168 3.05 12.46 -17.02
C GLU A 168 2.61 13.13 -15.71
N LEU A 169 1.59 12.56 -15.04
CA LEU A 169 1.16 13.05 -13.73
C LEU A 169 2.27 12.95 -12.69
N ALA A 170 2.96 11.79 -12.61
CA ALA A 170 4.05 11.57 -11.67
C ALA A 170 5.20 12.54 -11.93
N ALA A 171 5.60 12.73 -13.19
CA ALA A 171 6.64 13.67 -13.58
C ALA A 171 6.28 15.12 -13.20
N ALA A 172 5.03 15.53 -13.43
CA ALA A 172 4.55 16.87 -13.07
C ALA A 172 4.57 17.15 -11.56
N GLN A 173 4.46 16.09 -10.73
CA GLN A 173 4.44 16.19 -9.27
C GLN A 173 5.76 15.75 -8.60
N GLY A 174 6.78 15.37 -9.37
CA GLY A 174 8.06 14.87 -8.84
C GLY A 174 7.90 13.57 -8.04
N LYS A 175 6.93 12.73 -8.39
CA LYS A 175 6.63 11.47 -7.70
C LYS A 175 7.13 10.25 -8.47
N LEU A 176 7.30 9.14 -7.76
CA LEU A 176 7.57 7.84 -8.37
C LEU A 176 6.31 7.25 -9.00
N VAL A 177 6.51 6.24 -9.85
CA VAL A 177 5.44 5.43 -10.46
C VAL A 177 5.64 3.97 -10.06
N ASP A 178 4.55 3.29 -9.77
CA ASP A 178 4.50 1.85 -9.48
C ASP A 178 3.31 1.23 -10.22
N MET A 179 3.58 0.27 -11.09
CA MET A 179 2.58 -0.32 -11.99
C MET A 179 2.49 -1.84 -11.80
N HIS A 180 1.27 -2.35 -11.76
CA HIS A 180 0.97 -3.79 -11.78
C HIS A 180 1.04 -4.37 -13.19
#